data_23b9e85efbce7c96cdd724bd49131801
#
_entry.id   23b9e85efbce7c96cdd724bd49131801
#
_cell.length_a   1.000
_cell.length_b   1.000
_cell.length_c   1.000
_cell.angle_alpha   90.00
_cell.angle_beta   90.00
_cell.angle_gamma   90.00
#
_symmetry.space_group_name_H-M   'P 1'
#
loop_
_entity.id
_entity.type
_entity.pdbx_description
1 polymer ?
#
loop_
_entity_poly.entity_id
_entity_poly.type
_entity_poly.pdbx_seq_one_letter_code
_entity_poly.pdbx_strand_id
1 'polypeptide(L)'
;TVPDEESCIRYYEDKRWGGNPVSPFDPSSKVYKCRNGKYKCKNTGRYFDVKTGTKFANTKLPLRYWFYAMFLFLSHKRGVSSCQLARDLDITQKSAWKMLQKIRETMGVENEHKLKGEVEIDETFVGGKNKNRHKDKKVEKCQGRSFKDKVPVFGMLERNGHLVAKVVPDTKVRTLLPLIKGYVKSGSVIYTDGWDYGGITSDYIQRSVDHEKHYYGSTYTTDKGEVIQVSTNGIENAWSHFKRMIIGTYYSVSKKHLQRYIDEYVFRFNTRNISDIERFNYFCLTFINYHG
;
A
#
# COMPACT_ATOMS: atom_id res chain seq x y z
N THR A 1 -25.41 9.53 4.09
CA THR A 1 -25.42 10.26 5.38
C THR A 1 -24.22 9.76 6.18
N VAL A 2 -23.34 10.66 6.64
CA VAL A 2 -22.24 10.29 7.53
C VAL A 2 -22.86 9.83 8.85
N PRO A 3 -22.51 8.64 9.38
CA PRO A 3 -23.05 8.16 10.65
C PRO A 3 -22.68 9.12 11.80
N ASP A 4 -23.53 9.20 12.82
CA ASP A 4 -23.19 9.92 14.03
C ASP A 4 -22.06 9.22 14.80
N GLU A 5 -21.48 9.90 15.79
CA GLU A 5 -20.34 9.38 16.56
C GLU A 5 -20.71 8.11 17.33
N GLU A 6 -21.93 8.05 17.88
CA GLU A 6 -22.39 6.89 18.65
C GLU A 6 -22.54 5.65 17.76
N SER A 7 -23.08 5.79 16.57
CA SER A 7 -23.17 4.71 15.58
C SER A 7 -21.78 4.22 15.13
N CYS A 8 -20.83 5.14 14.96
CA CYS A 8 -19.43 4.78 14.65
C CYS A 8 -18.79 3.99 15.81
N ILE A 9 -19.01 4.42 17.05
CA ILE A 9 -18.51 3.70 18.23
C ILE A 9 -19.12 2.31 18.31
N ARG A 10 -20.45 2.19 18.19
CA ARG A 10 -21.14 0.88 18.22
C ARG A 10 -20.66 -0.06 17.12
N TYR A 11 -20.53 0.43 15.88
CA TYR A 11 -19.98 -0.36 14.78
C TYR A 11 -18.56 -0.86 15.10
N TYR A 12 -17.72 0.02 15.67
CA TYR A 12 -16.35 -0.32 15.97
C TYR A 12 -16.24 -1.30 17.16
N GLU A 13 -17.10 -1.16 18.18
CA GLU A 13 -17.21 -2.09 19.30
C GLU A 13 -17.65 -3.48 18.83
N ASP A 14 -18.67 -3.54 17.95
CA ASP A 14 -19.14 -4.79 17.37
C ASP A 14 -18.03 -5.50 16.60
N LYS A 15 -17.37 -4.80 15.70
CA LYS A 15 -16.26 -5.37 14.90
C LYS A 15 -15.06 -5.80 15.74
N ARG A 16 -14.77 -5.08 16.83
CA ARG A 16 -13.61 -5.36 17.68
C ARG A 16 -13.88 -6.47 18.70
N TRP A 17 -15.07 -6.51 19.26
CA TRP A 17 -15.39 -7.33 20.43
C TRP A 17 -16.55 -8.29 20.24
N GLY A 18 -17.32 -8.19 19.16
CA GLY A 18 -18.47 -9.04 18.90
C GLY A 18 -19.51 -8.99 20.05
N GLY A 19 -19.71 -7.81 20.65
CA GLY A 19 -20.62 -7.61 21.77
C GLY A 19 -20.03 -7.90 23.17
N ASN A 20 -18.82 -8.49 23.26
CA ASN A 20 -18.16 -8.82 24.53
C ASN A 20 -16.86 -8.01 24.72
N PRO A 21 -16.91 -6.83 25.36
CA PRO A 21 -15.75 -5.98 25.53
C PRO A 21 -14.60 -6.69 26.25
N VAL A 22 -13.40 -6.66 25.66
CA VAL A 22 -12.18 -7.28 26.18
C VAL A 22 -11.18 -6.19 26.56
N SER A 23 -10.60 -6.32 27.75
CA SER A 23 -9.58 -5.38 28.22
C SER A 23 -8.27 -5.53 27.45
N PRO A 24 -7.70 -4.45 26.89
CA PRO A 24 -6.38 -4.49 26.27
C PRO A 24 -5.23 -4.65 27.29
N PHE A 25 -5.53 -4.55 28.59
CA PHE A 25 -4.54 -4.67 29.67
C PHE A 25 -4.48 -6.07 30.27
N ASP A 26 -5.60 -6.76 30.26
CA ASP A 26 -5.75 -8.13 30.73
C ASP A 26 -6.97 -8.75 30.04
N PRO A 27 -6.79 -9.55 28.98
CA PRO A 27 -7.89 -10.17 28.25
C PRO A 27 -8.75 -11.14 29.08
N SER A 28 -8.21 -11.70 30.16
CA SER A 28 -8.92 -12.62 31.04
C SER A 28 -9.79 -11.91 32.09
N SER A 29 -9.61 -10.60 32.24
CA SER A 29 -10.27 -9.80 33.27
C SER A 29 -11.75 -9.54 32.95
N LYS A 30 -12.60 -9.61 33.96
CA LYS A 30 -13.97 -9.09 33.87
C LYS A 30 -13.94 -7.58 33.59
N VAL A 31 -14.82 -7.13 32.71
CA VAL A 31 -14.93 -5.74 32.27
C VAL A 31 -16.27 -5.16 32.73
N TYR A 32 -16.25 -3.93 33.22
CA TYR A 32 -17.43 -3.18 33.60
C TYR A 32 -17.65 -2.00 32.67
N LYS A 33 -18.87 -1.84 32.12
CA LYS A 33 -19.26 -0.67 31.34
C LYS A 33 -19.50 0.51 32.28
N CYS A 34 -18.90 1.65 31.98
CA CYS A 34 -19.00 2.90 32.75
C CYS A 34 -19.91 3.92 32.04
N ARG A 35 -20.36 4.96 32.76
CA ARG A 35 -21.34 5.93 32.24
C ARG A 35 -20.87 6.73 31.01
N ASN A 36 -19.59 6.89 30.79
CA ASN A 36 -19.07 7.79 29.70
C ASN A 36 -18.63 7.03 28.46
N GLY A 37 -19.24 5.88 28.14
CA GLY A 37 -18.80 5.05 27.02
C GLY A 37 -17.42 4.42 27.22
N LYS A 38 -16.89 4.45 28.46
CA LYS A 38 -15.64 3.79 28.84
C LYS A 38 -15.91 2.45 29.50
N TYR A 39 -14.88 1.65 29.58
CA TYR A 39 -14.87 0.35 30.24
C TYR A 39 -13.78 0.35 31.32
N LYS A 40 -14.00 -0.43 32.40
CA LYS A 40 -13.03 -0.62 33.48
C LYS A 40 -12.62 -2.09 33.54
N CYS A 41 -11.33 -2.34 33.48
CA CYS A 41 -10.75 -3.64 33.75
C CYS A 41 -10.77 -3.93 35.25
N LYS A 42 -11.37 -5.05 35.69
CA LYS A 42 -11.46 -5.39 37.09
C LYS A 42 -10.08 -5.62 37.71
N ASN A 43 -9.27 -6.44 37.09
CA ASN A 43 -8.00 -6.88 37.66
C ASN A 43 -6.96 -5.75 37.74
N THR A 44 -6.91 -4.86 36.78
CA THR A 44 -5.92 -3.77 36.71
C THR A 44 -6.45 -2.43 37.21
N GLY A 45 -7.77 -2.29 37.39
CA GLY A 45 -8.43 -1.04 37.72
C GLY A 45 -8.40 0.05 36.64
N ARG A 46 -7.76 -0.21 35.51
CA ARG A 46 -7.54 0.76 34.43
C ARG A 46 -8.80 0.95 33.58
N TYR A 47 -8.99 2.19 33.12
CA TYR A 47 -10.06 2.54 32.20
C TYR A 47 -9.58 2.47 30.74
N PHE A 48 -10.46 2.05 29.86
CA PHE A 48 -10.22 2.00 28.40
C PHE A 48 -11.51 2.30 27.64
N ASP A 49 -11.36 2.56 26.36
CA ASP A 49 -12.45 2.70 25.40
C ASP A 49 -12.15 1.86 24.14
N VAL A 50 -13.04 1.90 23.18
CA VAL A 50 -12.88 1.14 21.93
C VAL A 50 -11.63 1.54 21.13
N LYS A 51 -11.07 2.73 21.36
CA LYS A 51 -9.86 3.23 20.69
C LYS A 51 -8.57 2.78 21.37
N THR A 52 -8.64 2.41 22.63
CA THR A 52 -7.47 2.06 23.44
C THR A 52 -6.72 0.84 22.88
N GLY A 53 -5.41 0.97 22.64
CA GLY A 53 -4.59 -0.09 22.06
C GLY A 53 -4.79 -0.28 20.56
N THR A 54 -5.39 0.67 19.86
CA THR A 54 -5.59 0.66 18.40
C THR A 54 -4.92 1.83 17.72
N LYS A 55 -4.93 1.87 16.39
CA LYS A 55 -4.47 3.03 15.59
C LYS A 55 -5.22 4.33 15.92
N PHE A 56 -6.41 4.25 16.52
CA PHE A 56 -7.15 5.42 16.99
C PHE A 56 -6.72 5.89 18.38
N ALA A 57 -5.85 5.16 19.07
CA ALA A 57 -5.38 5.57 20.39
C ALA A 57 -4.82 6.99 20.38
N ASN A 58 -5.15 7.76 21.42
CA ASN A 58 -4.72 9.15 21.59
C ASN A 58 -5.19 10.14 20.51
N THR A 59 -6.13 9.75 19.62
CA THR A 59 -6.74 10.72 18.71
C THR A 59 -7.72 11.61 19.46
N LYS A 60 -7.61 12.92 19.22
CA LYS A 60 -8.60 13.92 19.69
C LYS A 60 -9.79 14.05 18.72
N LEU A 61 -9.63 13.56 17.49
CA LEU A 61 -10.68 13.62 16.49
C LEU A 61 -11.73 12.54 16.76
N PRO A 62 -13.04 12.86 16.59
CA PRO A 62 -14.12 11.89 16.65
C PRO A 62 -13.94 10.73 15.66
N LEU A 63 -14.45 9.54 16.00
CA LEU A 63 -14.39 8.36 15.13
C LEU A 63 -15.12 8.59 13.81
N ARG A 64 -16.25 9.31 13.81
CA ARG A 64 -16.98 9.67 12.60
C ARG A 64 -16.10 10.35 11.54
N TYR A 65 -15.10 11.17 11.94
CA TYR A 65 -14.17 11.81 11.01
C TYR A 65 -13.21 10.79 10.39
N TRP A 66 -12.80 9.80 11.15
CA TRP A 66 -11.97 8.71 10.66
C TRP A 66 -12.73 7.81 9.68
N PHE A 67 -13.97 7.46 10.00
CA PHE A 67 -14.82 6.67 9.10
C PHE A 67 -15.09 7.40 7.78
N TYR A 68 -15.42 8.69 7.87
CA TYR A 68 -15.60 9.51 6.68
C TYR A 68 -14.31 9.61 5.85
N ALA A 69 -13.17 9.89 6.49
CA ALA A 69 -11.88 9.96 5.82
C ALA A 69 -11.51 8.63 5.14
N MET A 70 -11.72 7.51 5.83
CA MET A 70 -11.48 6.17 5.27
C MET A 70 -12.39 5.90 4.08
N PHE A 71 -13.68 6.18 4.21
CA PHE A 71 -14.63 5.98 3.12
C PHE A 71 -14.26 6.80 1.88
N LEU A 72 -14.06 8.10 2.02
CA LEU A 72 -13.63 8.96 0.91
C LEU A 72 -12.33 8.48 0.30
N PHE A 73 -11.35 8.17 1.15
CA PHE A 73 -10.04 7.77 0.69
C PHE A 73 -10.07 6.46 -0.09
N LEU A 74 -10.91 5.50 0.31
CA LEU A 74 -11.04 4.20 -0.34
C LEU A 74 -11.88 4.24 -1.62
N SER A 75 -12.94 5.08 -1.65
CA SER A 75 -13.85 5.19 -2.81
C SER A 75 -13.23 5.96 -3.98
N HIS A 76 -12.32 6.91 -3.72
CA HIS A 76 -11.68 7.68 -4.79
C HIS A 76 -10.58 6.87 -5.46
N LYS A 77 -10.68 6.61 -6.76
CA LYS A 77 -9.72 5.80 -7.54
C LYS A 77 -8.24 6.24 -7.44
N ARG A 78 -7.98 7.53 -7.19
CA ARG A 78 -6.63 8.11 -7.09
C ARG A 78 -6.28 8.67 -5.73
N GLY A 79 -7.13 8.40 -4.71
CA GLY A 79 -6.95 8.95 -3.37
C GLY A 79 -7.45 10.37 -3.21
N VAL A 80 -7.24 10.95 -2.04
CA VAL A 80 -7.67 12.29 -1.66
C VAL A 80 -6.48 13.07 -1.12
N SER A 81 -6.34 14.34 -1.53
CA SER A 81 -5.29 15.21 -0.98
C SER A 81 -5.64 15.62 0.47
N SER A 82 -4.60 15.86 1.28
CA SER A 82 -4.81 16.35 2.64
C SER A 82 -5.47 17.72 2.71
N CYS A 83 -5.31 18.55 1.67
CA CYS A 83 -5.98 19.85 1.57
C CYS A 83 -7.47 19.67 1.32
N GLN A 84 -7.87 18.71 0.47
CA GLN A 84 -9.27 18.41 0.23
C GLN A 84 -9.93 17.84 1.48
N LEU A 85 -9.32 16.82 2.10
CA LEU A 85 -9.86 16.22 3.32
C LEU A 85 -9.97 17.22 4.47
N ALA A 86 -9.04 18.18 4.56
CA ALA A 86 -9.09 19.25 5.56
C ALA A 86 -10.33 20.14 5.40
N ARG A 87 -10.67 20.48 4.14
CA ARG A 87 -11.90 21.27 3.85
C ARG A 87 -13.16 20.47 4.13
N ASP A 88 -13.19 19.20 3.72
CA ASP A 88 -14.36 18.33 3.88
C ASP A 88 -14.72 18.07 5.35
N LEU A 89 -13.70 18.03 6.23
CA LEU A 89 -13.86 17.75 7.67
C LEU A 89 -13.77 19.00 8.56
N ASP A 90 -13.53 20.17 7.99
CA ASP A 90 -13.25 21.42 8.73
C ASP A 90 -12.15 21.23 9.80
N ILE A 91 -11.03 20.67 9.40
CA ILE A 91 -9.84 20.46 10.25
C ILE A 91 -8.60 21.05 9.59
N THR A 92 -7.53 21.19 10.38
CA THR A 92 -6.26 21.68 9.82
C THR A 92 -5.68 20.68 8.82
N GLN A 93 -5.05 21.18 7.76
CA GLN A 93 -4.35 20.34 6.76
C GLN A 93 -3.33 19.39 7.42
N LYS A 94 -2.64 19.85 8.46
CA LYS A 94 -1.70 19.02 9.24
C LYS A 94 -2.39 17.81 9.90
N SER A 95 -3.60 18.00 10.43
CA SER A 95 -4.40 16.92 11.03
C SER A 95 -4.89 15.94 9.97
N ALA A 96 -5.42 16.46 8.86
CA ALA A 96 -5.84 15.64 7.73
C ALA A 96 -4.67 14.83 7.14
N TRP A 97 -3.48 15.45 6.99
CA TRP A 97 -2.29 14.76 6.51
C TRP A 97 -1.86 13.62 7.44
N LYS A 98 -1.82 13.87 8.77
CA LYS A 98 -1.50 12.83 9.76
C LYS A 98 -2.51 11.68 9.72
N MET A 99 -3.79 11.98 9.56
CA MET A 99 -4.86 10.99 9.42
C MET A 99 -4.62 10.11 8.20
N LEU A 100 -4.40 10.71 7.02
CA LEU A 100 -4.10 9.98 5.79
C LEU A 100 -2.82 9.14 5.89
N GLN A 101 -1.79 9.61 6.61
CA GLN A 101 -0.57 8.81 6.81
C GLN A 101 -0.84 7.56 7.66
N LYS A 102 -1.67 7.65 8.70
CA LYS A 102 -2.08 6.48 9.50
C LYS A 102 -2.91 5.48 8.68
N ILE A 103 -3.80 5.97 7.82
CA ILE A 103 -4.56 5.12 6.90
C ILE A 103 -3.62 4.37 5.95
N ARG A 104 -2.64 5.05 5.34
CA ARG A 104 -1.65 4.43 4.44
C ARG A 104 -0.79 3.37 5.12
N GLU A 105 -0.39 3.59 6.37
CA GLU A 105 0.37 2.59 7.16
C GLU A 105 -0.37 1.26 7.25
N THR A 106 -1.68 1.28 7.41
CA THR A 106 -2.49 0.05 7.48
C THR A 106 -2.63 -0.61 6.11
N MET A 107 -2.60 0.16 5.03
CA MET A 107 -2.67 -0.39 3.67
C MET A 107 -1.46 -1.26 3.30
N GLY A 108 -0.34 -1.11 4.01
CA GLY A 108 0.88 -1.87 3.79
C GLY A 108 0.71 -3.39 3.93
N VAL A 109 -0.34 -3.87 4.61
CA VAL A 109 -0.62 -5.32 4.71
C VAL A 109 -0.87 -5.96 3.35
N GLU A 110 -1.43 -5.21 2.39
CA GLU A 110 -1.64 -5.68 1.02
C GLU A 110 -0.35 -5.79 0.20
N ASN A 111 0.74 -5.27 0.71
CA ASN A 111 2.04 -5.30 0.08
C ASN A 111 2.93 -6.47 0.58
N GLU A 112 2.32 -7.49 1.17
CA GLU A 112 2.98 -8.65 1.76
C GLU A 112 2.53 -9.98 1.14
N HIS A 113 1.82 -9.95 0.01
CA HIS A 113 1.35 -11.15 -0.68
C HIS A 113 2.48 -12.02 -1.22
N LYS A 114 2.30 -13.33 -1.18
CA LYS A 114 3.16 -14.30 -1.86
C LYS A 114 2.63 -14.54 -3.27
N LEU A 115 3.42 -14.15 -4.26
CA LEU A 115 3.10 -14.26 -5.68
C LEU A 115 3.48 -15.64 -6.20
N LYS A 116 2.77 -16.13 -7.21
CA LYS A 116 2.98 -17.47 -7.80
C LYS A 116 2.65 -17.48 -9.30
N GLY A 117 3.04 -18.55 -9.97
CA GLY A 117 2.73 -18.76 -11.39
C GLY A 117 3.54 -17.83 -12.28
N GLU A 118 2.90 -16.95 -13.00
CA GLU A 118 3.54 -15.99 -13.90
C GLU A 118 3.67 -14.63 -13.24
N VAL A 119 4.90 -14.16 -13.03
CA VAL A 119 5.21 -12.92 -12.31
C VAL A 119 6.06 -12.00 -13.19
N GLU A 120 5.54 -10.80 -13.46
CA GLU A 120 6.28 -9.72 -14.12
C GLU A 120 7.04 -8.92 -13.08
N ILE A 121 8.32 -8.63 -13.33
CA ILE A 121 9.12 -7.78 -12.45
C ILE A 121 9.76 -6.64 -13.22
N ASP A 122 9.74 -5.45 -12.62
CA ASP A 122 10.30 -4.23 -13.21
C ASP A 122 10.63 -3.19 -12.14
N GLU A 123 11.50 -2.25 -12.45
CA GLU A 123 11.83 -1.10 -11.63
C GLU A 123 11.26 0.18 -12.21
N THR A 124 10.78 1.02 -11.31
CA THR A 124 10.43 2.39 -11.67
C THR A 124 11.14 3.40 -10.78
N PHE A 125 11.33 4.61 -11.28
CA PHE A 125 12.03 5.69 -10.59
C PHE A 125 11.05 6.82 -10.29
N VAL A 126 10.93 7.18 -9.02
CA VAL A 126 10.03 8.22 -8.52
C VAL A 126 10.82 9.43 -8.07
N GLY A 127 10.47 10.60 -8.60
CA GLY A 127 11.11 11.88 -8.29
C GLY A 127 10.76 12.94 -9.31
N GLY A 128 11.07 14.21 -8.99
CA GLY A 128 10.86 15.33 -9.91
C GLY A 128 11.83 15.32 -11.08
N LYS A 129 11.42 15.94 -12.19
CA LYS A 129 12.33 16.16 -13.32
C LYS A 129 13.34 17.25 -12.95
N ASN A 130 14.63 16.94 -13.02
CA ASN A 130 15.72 17.88 -12.68
C ASN A 130 15.65 19.18 -13.49
N LYS A 131 15.17 19.12 -14.75
CA LYS A 131 14.97 20.30 -15.58
C LYS A 131 13.99 21.34 -15.00
N ASN A 132 13.05 20.89 -14.17
CA ASN A 132 12.02 21.73 -13.56
C ASN A 132 12.46 22.31 -12.19
N ARG A 133 13.66 22.02 -11.72
CA ARG A 133 14.19 22.57 -10.47
C ARG A 133 14.78 23.96 -10.69
N HIS A 134 14.76 24.78 -9.63
CA HIS A 134 15.49 26.03 -9.60
C HIS A 134 17.00 25.76 -9.84
N LYS A 135 17.69 26.74 -10.43
CA LYS A 135 19.08 26.61 -10.86
C LYS A 135 20.01 26.17 -9.72
N ASP A 136 19.81 26.70 -8.52
CA ASP A 136 20.53 26.39 -7.27
C ASP A 136 20.25 24.99 -6.71
N LYS A 137 19.13 24.36 -7.13
CA LYS A 137 18.71 23.03 -6.68
C LYS A 137 18.85 21.94 -7.75
N LYS A 138 19.42 22.29 -8.89
CA LYS A 138 19.71 21.30 -9.94
C LYS A 138 20.83 20.38 -9.51
N VAL A 139 20.64 19.08 -9.73
CA VAL A 139 21.65 18.06 -9.47
C VAL A 139 22.40 17.79 -10.76
N GLU A 140 23.72 17.96 -10.73
CA GLU A 140 24.58 17.72 -11.90
C GLU A 140 24.61 16.24 -12.29
N LYS A 141 24.77 15.98 -13.59
CA LYS A 141 24.84 14.63 -14.18
C LYS A 141 23.64 13.75 -13.77
N CYS A 142 22.43 14.34 -13.80
CA CYS A 142 21.20 13.70 -13.39
C CYS A 142 20.28 13.51 -14.59
N GLN A 143 20.38 12.35 -15.26
CA GLN A 143 19.56 11.98 -16.41
C GLN A 143 18.86 10.64 -16.17
N GLY A 144 17.69 10.45 -16.76
CA GLY A 144 16.98 9.16 -16.82
C GLY A 144 16.77 8.47 -15.45
N ARG A 145 17.47 7.37 -15.23
CA ARG A 145 17.42 6.50 -14.04
C ARG A 145 18.39 6.93 -12.92
N SER A 146 18.77 8.20 -12.83
CA SER A 146 19.74 8.66 -11.83
C SER A 146 19.23 8.54 -10.40
N PHE A 147 19.96 7.85 -9.54
CA PHE A 147 19.70 7.70 -8.10
C PHE A 147 19.94 8.98 -7.28
N LYS A 148 20.54 10.01 -7.88
CA LYS A 148 20.86 11.26 -7.18
C LYS A 148 19.62 12.06 -6.81
N ASP A 149 18.56 11.98 -7.63
CA ASP A 149 17.33 12.76 -7.46
C ASP A 149 16.06 11.94 -7.51
N LYS A 150 16.14 10.64 -7.83
CA LYS A 150 15.01 9.74 -7.88
C LYS A 150 15.20 8.57 -6.92
N VAL A 151 14.09 8.03 -6.47
CA VAL A 151 14.04 6.86 -5.59
C VAL A 151 13.60 5.67 -6.44
N PRO A 152 14.37 4.59 -6.49
CA PRO A 152 13.95 3.38 -7.18
C PRO A 152 12.87 2.67 -6.38
N VAL A 153 11.91 2.13 -7.09
CA VAL A 153 10.84 1.28 -6.59
C VAL A 153 10.87 0.00 -7.40
N PHE A 154 10.99 -1.11 -6.72
CA PHE A 154 10.94 -2.44 -7.31
C PHE A 154 9.56 -3.03 -7.18
N GLY A 155 9.00 -3.56 -8.26
CA GLY A 155 7.68 -4.17 -8.29
C GLY A 155 7.69 -5.58 -8.85
N MET A 156 6.75 -6.36 -8.35
CA MET A 156 6.49 -7.74 -8.72
C MET A 156 4.97 -7.89 -8.90
N LEU A 157 4.52 -8.25 -10.08
CA LEU A 157 3.12 -8.38 -10.43
C LEU A 157 2.81 -9.82 -10.88
N GLU A 158 1.99 -10.52 -10.11
CA GLU A 158 1.37 -11.77 -10.54
C GLU A 158 0.35 -11.48 -11.65
N ARG A 159 0.44 -12.13 -12.81
CA ARG A 159 -0.52 -11.96 -13.91
C ARG A 159 -1.92 -12.31 -13.44
N ASN A 160 -2.86 -11.38 -13.66
CA ASN A 160 -4.24 -11.44 -13.16
C ASN A 160 -4.39 -11.52 -11.64
N GLY A 161 -3.30 -11.30 -10.88
CA GLY A 161 -3.24 -11.42 -9.44
C GLY A 161 -2.84 -10.13 -8.71
N HIS A 162 -1.98 -10.30 -7.72
CA HIS A 162 -1.56 -9.26 -6.80
C HIS A 162 -0.28 -8.55 -7.26
N LEU A 163 -0.15 -7.31 -6.87
CA LEU A 163 1.04 -6.49 -7.00
C LEU A 163 1.73 -6.39 -5.65
N VAL A 164 3.04 -6.54 -5.62
CA VAL A 164 3.92 -6.19 -4.49
C VAL A 164 4.95 -5.18 -4.98
N ALA A 165 5.14 -4.08 -4.23
CA ALA A 165 6.08 -3.04 -4.63
C ALA A 165 6.79 -2.43 -3.42
N LYS A 166 8.11 -2.33 -3.50
CA LYS A 166 8.97 -1.87 -2.40
C LYS A 166 9.91 -0.76 -2.85
N VAL A 167 10.08 0.25 -2.00
CA VAL A 167 11.17 1.21 -2.16
C VAL A 167 12.48 0.49 -1.86
N VAL A 168 13.43 0.63 -2.75
CA VAL A 168 14.74 -0.01 -2.62
C VAL A 168 15.87 1.06 -2.63
N PRO A 169 17.01 0.78 -2.00
CA PRO A 169 18.14 1.71 -2.01
C PRO A 169 18.82 1.79 -3.37
N ASP A 170 18.87 0.68 -4.10
CA ASP A 170 19.44 0.56 -5.44
C ASP A 170 18.76 -0.60 -6.21
N THR A 171 19.08 -0.75 -7.50
CA THR A 171 18.57 -1.82 -8.36
C THR A 171 19.61 -2.92 -8.61
N LYS A 172 20.53 -3.13 -7.69
CA LYS A 172 21.53 -4.20 -7.80
C LYS A 172 20.93 -5.57 -7.48
N VAL A 173 21.42 -6.58 -8.14
CA VAL A 173 20.98 -7.98 -7.94
C VAL A 173 20.99 -8.36 -6.46
N ARG A 174 22.03 -8.01 -5.71
CA ARG A 174 22.14 -8.29 -4.27
C ARG A 174 21.01 -7.66 -3.42
N THR A 175 20.40 -6.59 -3.90
CA THR A 175 19.28 -5.90 -3.24
C THR A 175 17.94 -6.50 -3.66
N LEU A 176 17.79 -6.83 -4.94
CA LEU A 176 16.51 -7.27 -5.51
C LEU A 176 16.26 -8.77 -5.35
N LEU A 177 17.30 -9.60 -5.47
CA LEU A 177 17.17 -11.07 -5.36
C LEU A 177 16.55 -11.53 -4.04
N PRO A 178 16.91 -11.00 -2.85
CA PRO A 178 16.23 -11.34 -1.59
C PRO A 178 14.74 -11.00 -1.60
N LEU A 179 14.33 -9.90 -2.25
CA LEU A 179 12.92 -9.54 -2.39
C LEU A 179 12.18 -10.53 -3.28
N ILE A 180 12.76 -10.89 -4.42
CA ILE A 180 12.18 -11.91 -5.31
C ILE A 180 11.97 -13.22 -4.52
N LYS A 181 13.00 -13.74 -3.87
CA LYS A 181 12.92 -14.96 -3.05
C LYS A 181 11.95 -14.82 -1.87
N GLY A 182 11.83 -13.61 -1.32
CA GLY A 182 10.90 -13.29 -0.24
C GLY A 182 9.44 -13.28 -0.65
N TYR A 183 9.11 -12.79 -1.85
CA TYR A 183 7.74 -12.55 -2.28
C TYR A 183 7.25 -13.46 -3.40
N VAL A 184 8.11 -14.09 -4.19
CA VAL A 184 7.72 -15.00 -5.27
C VAL A 184 7.98 -16.44 -4.85
N LYS A 185 6.99 -17.31 -5.07
CA LYS A 185 7.14 -18.75 -4.79
C LYS A 185 8.10 -19.39 -5.77
N SER A 186 8.98 -20.29 -5.28
CA SER A 186 9.83 -21.12 -6.12
C SER A 186 9.03 -21.91 -7.15
N GLY A 187 9.59 -22.11 -8.33
CA GLY A 187 8.93 -22.74 -9.48
C GLY A 187 8.07 -21.80 -10.32
N SER A 188 7.96 -20.52 -9.94
CA SER A 188 7.26 -19.52 -10.74
C SER A 188 8.05 -19.13 -12.00
N VAL A 189 7.34 -18.68 -13.04
CA VAL A 189 7.92 -18.07 -14.23
C VAL A 189 8.06 -16.57 -13.99
N ILE A 190 9.25 -16.03 -14.17
CA ILE A 190 9.55 -14.61 -14.00
C ILE A 190 9.80 -13.96 -15.35
N TYR A 191 9.05 -12.90 -15.63
CA TYR A 191 9.20 -12.06 -16.82
C TYR A 191 9.94 -10.77 -16.48
N THR A 192 11.00 -10.45 -17.24
CA THR A 192 11.86 -9.27 -17.02
C THR A 192 12.06 -8.50 -18.33
N ASP A 193 12.39 -7.20 -18.19
CA ASP A 193 12.81 -6.34 -19.30
C ASP A 193 14.34 -6.48 -19.52
N GLY A 194 14.76 -7.51 -20.27
CA GLY A 194 16.16 -7.70 -20.71
C GLY A 194 17.21 -7.85 -19.60
N TRP A 195 16.81 -7.76 -18.32
CA TRP A 195 17.74 -7.77 -17.18
C TRP A 195 17.95 -9.19 -16.66
N ASP A 196 19.21 -9.62 -16.59
CA ASP A 196 19.60 -10.86 -15.92
C ASP A 196 19.82 -10.61 -14.42
N TYR A 197 18.94 -11.16 -13.59
CA TYR A 197 19.06 -11.08 -12.12
C TYR A 197 19.99 -12.13 -11.53
N GLY A 198 20.95 -12.65 -12.25
CA GLY A 198 21.95 -13.65 -11.86
C GLY A 198 21.63 -14.43 -10.59
N GLY A 199 21.50 -15.76 -10.68
CA GLY A 199 21.14 -16.63 -9.56
C GLY A 199 19.64 -16.85 -9.33
N ILE A 200 18.77 -16.34 -10.21
CA ILE A 200 17.32 -16.65 -10.20
C ILE A 200 17.06 -18.05 -10.78
N THR A 201 17.87 -18.47 -11.73
CA THR A 201 17.65 -19.66 -12.55
C THR A 201 17.62 -20.99 -11.79
N SER A 202 18.12 -21.05 -10.55
CA SER A 202 18.01 -22.26 -9.72
C SER A 202 16.60 -22.50 -9.16
N ASP A 203 15.87 -21.42 -8.90
CA ASP A 203 14.59 -21.47 -8.20
C ASP A 203 13.40 -21.08 -9.09
N TYR A 204 13.66 -20.42 -10.25
CA TYR A 204 12.65 -19.85 -11.12
C TYR A 204 12.96 -20.07 -12.59
N ILE A 205 11.93 -20.03 -13.43
CA ILE A 205 12.05 -20.01 -14.90
C ILE A 205 12.08 -18.54 -15.32
N GLN A 206 13.25 -18.01 -15.69
CA GLN A 206 13.34 -16.63 -16.17
C GLN A 206 13.08 -16.55 -17.67
N ARG A 207 12.31 -15.56 -18.07
CA ARG A 207 12.05 -15.18 -19.48
C ARG A 207 12.20 -13.67 -19.61
N SER A 208 13.07 -13.22 -20.51
CA SER A 208 13.31 -11.80 -20.76
C SER A 208 12.73 -11.33 -22.08
N VAL A 209 12.24 -10.09 -22.12
CA VAL A 209 11.85 -9.36 -23.32
C VAL A 209 13.01 -8.49 -23.77
N ASP A 210 13.45 -8.62 -25.01
CA ASP A 210 14.50 -7.76 -25.57
C ASP A 210 13.88 -6.52 -26.22
N HIS A 211 13.79 -5.43 -25.49
CA HIS A 211 13.27 -4.15 -25.99
C HIS A 211 14.21 -3.43 -26.96
N GLU A 212 15.51 -3.78 -27.02
CA GLU A 212 16.45 -3.16 -27.97
C GLU A 212 16.09 -3.50 -29.43
N LYS A 213 15.37 -4.59 -29.65
CA LYS A 213 14.89 -5.00 -30.97
C LYS A 213 13.48 -4.49 -31.32
N HIS A 214 12.93 -3.51 -30.58
CA HIS A 214 11.56 -2.99 -30.74
C HIS A 214 10.45 -4.04 -30.60
N TYR A 215 10.71 -5.18 -29.98
CA TYR A 215 9.69 -6.16 -29.66
C TYR A 215 9.06 -5.81 -28.29
N TYR A 216 7.82 -5.31 -28.29
CA TYR A 216 7.02 -5.05 -27.07
C TYR A 216 6.40 -6.33 -26.48
N GLY A 217 6.70 -7.48 -27.03
CA GLY A 217 6.34 -8.80 -26.57
C GLY A 217 6.88 -9.85 -27.51
N SER A 218 7.37 -10.95 -26.98
CA SER A 218 7.76 -12.14 -27.74
C SER A 218 6.80 -13.27 -27.42
N THR A 219 6.56 -14.13 -28.40
CA THR A 219 5.84 -15.39 -28.19
C THR A 219 6.84 -16.52 -28.05
N TYR A 220 6.67 -17.32 -27.02
CA TYR A 220 7.41 -18.56 -26.83
C TYR A 220 6.43 -19.74 -27.00
N THR A 221 6.76 -20.67 -27.84
CA THR A 221 5.98 -21.90 -27.97
C THR A 221 6.62 -22.99 -27.12
N THR A 222 5.87 -23.54 -26.18
CA THR A 222 6.34 -24.64 -25.32
C THR A 222 6.49 -25.92 -26.14
N ASP A 223 7.22 -26.91 -25.64
CA ASP A 223 7.33 -28.26 -26.27
C ASP A 223 5.97 -28.95 -26.43
N LYS A 224 4.94 -28.47 -25.71
CA LYS A 224 3.55 -28.92 -25.83
C LYS A 224 2.71 -28.14 -26.84
N GLY A 225 3.31 -27.19 -27.58
CA GLY A 225 2.63 -26.35 -28.55
C GLY A 225 1.83 -25.17 -27.96
N GLU A 226 1.93 -24.90 -26.68
CA GLU A 226 1.28 -23.73 -26.05
C GLU A 226 2.06 -22.45 -26.39
N VAL A 227 1.35 -21.44 -26.87
CA VAL A 227 1.92 -20.12 -27.19
C VAL A 227 1.85 -19.25 -25.94
N ILE A 228 2.99 -18.92 -25.33
CA ILE A 228 3.09 -18.05 -24.16
C ILE A 228 3.56 -16.68 -24.61
N GLN A 229 2.82 -15.65 -24.22
CA GLN A 229 3.21 -14.26 -24.46
C GLN A 229 4.19 -13.78 -23.37
N VAL A 230 5.41 -13.46 -23.76
CA VAL A 230 6.45 -12.87 -22.88
C VAL A 230 6.32 -11.36 -22.97
N SER A 231 5.90 -10.70 -21.92
CA SER A 231 5.79 -9.24 -21.82
C SER A 231 5.84 -8.78 -20.38
N THR A 232 6.21 -7.52 -20.16
CA THR A 232 6.17 -6.80 -18.88
C THR A 232 5.11 -5.70 -18.88
N ASN A 233 4.19 -5.74 -19.86
CA ASN A 233 3.19 -4.68 -20.07
C ASN A 233 2.26 -4.46 -18.87
N GLY A 234 1.97 -5.51 -18.10
CA GLY A 234 1.13 -5.42 -16.91
C GLY A 234 1.75 -4.54 -15.84
N ILE A 235 3.01 -4.78 -15.49
CA ILE A 235 3.70 -3.99 -14.48
C ILE A 235 4.05 -2.58 -14.98
N GLU A 236 4.39 -2.40 -16.25
CA GLU A 236 4.60 -1.07 -16.84
C GLU A 236 3.32 -0.23 -16.79
N ASN A 237 2.17 -0.83 -17.09
CA ASN A 237 0.87 -0.18 -16.94
C ASN A 237 0.59 0.19 -15.46
N ALA A 238 0.90 -0.70 -14.53
CA ALA A 238 0.80 -0.41 -13.10
C ALA A 238 1.64 0.83 -12.71
N TRP A 239 2.88 0.93 -13.20
CA TRP A 239 3.71 2.11 -12.97
C TRP A 239 3.16 3.39 -13.59
N SER A 240 2.57 3.30 -14.76
CA SER A 240 1.91 4.43 -15.41
C SER A 240 0.74 4.96 -14.57
N HIS A 241 -0.08 4.07 -14.01
CA HIS A 241 -1.17 4.43 -13.11
C HIS A 241 -0.67 5.02 -11.79
N PHE A 242 0.35 4.42 -11.19
CA PHE A 242 0.98 4.93 -9.98
C PHE A 242 1.52 6.36 -10.16
N LYS A 243 2.30 6.60 -11.22
CA LYS A 243 2.84 7.93 -11.53
C LYS A 243 1.74 8.99 -11.74
N ARG A 244 0.64 8.60 -12.42
CA ARG A 244 -0.54 9.47 -12.59
C ARG A 244 -1.24 9.79 -11.26
N MET A 245 -1.30 8.83 -10.34
CA MET A 245 -1.82 9.05 -8.99
C MET A 245 -0.96 10.08 -8.24
N ILE A 246 0.36 9.92 -8.25
CA ILE A 246 1.28 10.86 -7.59
C ILE A 246 1.13 12.28 -8.18
N ILE A 247 1.22 12.43 -9.50
CA ILE A 247 1.21 13.74 -10.14
C ILE A 247 -0.17 14.41 -10.01
N GLY A 248 -1.24 13.65 -10.21
CA GLY A 248 -2.60 14.20 -10.26
C GLY A 248 -3.20 14.53 -8.89
N THR A 249 -2.83 13.78 -7.84
CA THR A 249 -3.45 13.95 -6.51
C THR A 249 -2.49 14.56 -5.48
N TYR A 250 -1.24 14.13 -5.48
CA TYR A 250 -0.28 14.49 -4.43
C TYR A 250 0.79 15.48 -4.90
N TYR A 251 0.92 15.64 -6.21
CA TYR A 251 1.88 16.51 -6.88
C TYR A 251 3.34 16.04 -6.68
N SER A 252 3.77 15.89 -5.44
CA SER A 252 5.09 15.34 -5.08
C SER A 252 5.04 14.63 -3.74
N VAL A 253 5.93 13.66 -3.57
CA VAL A 253 6.06 12.87 -2.35
C VAL A 253 7.54 12.83 -1.95
N SER A 254 7.82 13.07 -0.67
CA SER A 254 9.20 12.98 -0.15
C SER A 254 9.67 11.52 -0.09
N LYS A 255 10.97 11.31 -0.24
CA LYS A 255 11.60 9.98 -0.14
C LYS A 255 11.18 9.25 1.14
N LYS A 256 11.15 9.96 2.28
CA LYS A 256 10.79 9.42 3.60
C LYS A 256 9.41 8.76 3.64
N HIS A 257 8.47 9.27 2.87
CA HIS A 257 7.08 8.82 2.92
C HIS A 257 6.66 8.01 1.68
N LEU A 258 7.56 7.82 0.72
CA LEU A 258 7.23 7.21 -0.57
C LEU A 258 6.61 5.81 -0.43
N GLN A 259 7.16 4.97 0.46
CA GLN A 259 6.62 3.62 0.67
C GLN A 259 5.13 3.65 1.03
N ARG A 260 4.68 4.55 1.88
CA ARG A 260 3.25 4.67 2.25
C ARG A 260 2.34 4.99 1.06
N TYR A 261 2.82 5.74 0.08
CA TYR A 261 2.05 6.02 -1.15
C TYR A 261 2.08 4.85 -2.14
N ILE A 262 3.14 4.07 -2.11
CA ILE A 262 3.21 2.79 -2.82
C ILE A 262 2.23 1.80 -2.19
N ASP A 263 2.21 1.69 -0.86
CA ASP A 263 1.28 0.83 -0.12
C ASP A 263 -0.19 1.21 -0.42
N GLU A 264 -0.50 2.50 -0.51
CA GLU A 264 -1.81 2.98 -0.96
C GLU A 264 -2.12 2.50 -2.37
N TYR A 265 -1.17 2.63 -3.31
CA TYR A 265 -1.37 2.20 -4.68
C TYR A 265 -1.55 0.69 -4.79
N VAL A 266 -0.69 -0.08 -4.12
CA VAL A 266 -0.77 -1.55 -4.07
C VAL A 266 -2.10 -2.00 -3.48
N PHE A 267 -2.55 -1.42 -2.37
CA PHE A 267 -3.86 -1.70 -1.78
C PHE A 267 -4.98 -1.50 -2.79
N ARG A 268 -5.01 -0.36 -3.50
CA ARG A 268 -6.02 -0.07 -4.53
C ARG A 268 -5.98 -1.05 -5.69
N PHE A 269 -4.77 -1.40 -6.13
CA PHE A 269 -4.56 -2.36 -7.20
C PHE A 269 -5.05 -3.76 -6.81
N ASN A 270 -4.68 -4.23 -5.63
CA ASN A 270 -5.01 -5.57 -5.15
C ASN A 270 -6.51 -5.73 -4.81
N THR A 271 -7.17 -4.63 -4.41
CA THR A 271 -8.61 -4.61 -4.11
C THR A 271 -9.47 -4.08 -5.27
N ARG A 272 -8.95 -4.01 -6.49
CA ARG A 272 -9.65 -3.39 -7.64
C ARG A 272 -10.94 -4.10 -8.07
N ASN A 273 -11.04 -5.39 -7.76
CA ASN A 273 -12.14 -6.26 -8.20
C ASN A 273 -13.30 -6.34 -7.19
N ILE A 274 -13.19 -5.68 -6.03
CA ILE A 274 -14.26 -5.63 -5.03
C ILE A 274 -14.91 -4.24 -5.01
N SER A 275 -16.17 -4.19 -4.57
CA SER A 275 -16.94 -2.94 -4.46
C SER A 275 -16.33 -1.99 -3.41
N ASP A 276 -16.71 -0.70 -3.47
CA ASP A 276 -16.24 0.29 -2.50
C ASP A 276 -16.69 -0.03 -1.06
N ILE A 277 -17.88 -0.62 -0.90
CA ILE A 277 -18.40 -1.04 0.42
C ILE A 277 -17.62 -2.24 0.95
N GLU A 278 -17.37 -3.24 0.13
CA GLU A 278 -16.55 -4.40 0.52
C GLU A 278 -15.13 -3.97 0.87
N ARG A 279 -14.53 -3.09 0.07
CA ARG A 279 -13.19 -2.53 0.32
C ARG A 279 -13.16 -1.75 1.64
N PHE A 280 -14.19 -0.97 1.93
CA PHE A 280 -14.31 -0.24 3.19
C PHE A 280 -14.41 -1.19 4.38
N ASN A 281 -15.28 -2.20 4.32
CA ASN A 281 -15.44 -3.17 5.39
C ASN A 281 -14.14 -3.98 5.62
N TYR A 282 -13.51 -4.43 4.56
CA TYR A 282 -12.23 -5.13 4.61
C TYR A 282 -11.15 -4.25 5.27
N PHE A 283 -11.04 -3.00 4.84
CA PHE A 283 -10.06 -2.07 5.41
C PHE A 283 -10.34 -1.75 6.88
N CYS A 284 -11.60 -1.56 7.27
CA CYS A 284 -11.97 -1.32 8.66
C CYS A 284 -11.55 -2.48 9.57
N LEU A 285 -11.78 -3.73 9.16
CA LEU A 285 -11.33 -4.91 9.91
C LEU A 285 -9.81 -4.96 10.03
N THR A 286 -9.09 -4.68 8.96
CA THR A 286 -7.63 -4.60 8.96
C THR A 286 -7.14 -3.50 9.88
N PHE A 287 -7.75 -2.31 9.82
CA PHE A 287 -7.38 -1.15 10.65
C PHE A 287 -7.62 -1.40 12.16
N ILE A 288 -8.68 -2.14 12.49
CA ILE A 288 -9.01 -2.55 13.87
C ILE A 288 -7.97 -3.52 14.43
N ASN A 289 -7.58 -4.51 13.64
CA ASN A 289 -6.72 -5.61 14.05
C ASN A 289 -5.22 -5.32 13.86
N TYR A 290 -4.88 -4.17 13.28
CA TYR A 290 -3.48 -3.80 13.06
C TYR A 290 -2.81 -3.42 14.38
N HIS A 291 -2.03 -4.34 14.91
CA HIS A 291 -1.08 -4.13 16.00
C HIS A 291 0.27 -3.73 15.38
N GLY A 292 0.52 -2.42 15.26
CA GLY A 292 1.78 -1.87 14.76
C GLY A 292 2.90 -1.90 15.75
#